data_0458481a85d6078474b2c646bbea3225
#
_entry.id   0458481a85d6078474b2c646bbea3225
#
_cell.length_a   1.000
_cell.length_b   1.000
_cell.length_c   1.000
_cell.angle_alpha   90.00
_cell.angle_beta   90.00
_cell.angle_gamma   90.00
#
_symmetry.space_group_name_H-M   'P 1'
#
loop_
_entity.id
_entity.type
_entity.pdbx_description
1 polymer ?
#
loop_
_entity_poly.entity_id
_entity_poly.type
_entity_poly.pdbx_seq_one_letter_code
_entity_poly.pdbx_strand_id
1 'polypeptide(L)'
;MGAGLAFSAAQERYSRQDFITLNYHVHIPLPDPMVNPATLARQEFYGVRSSPSYFFDGDSDGGGGGEDAGKSIFDSKVDPAIEKLLAVPPGARISLQASSTGSTVKVKASVSKVTSKSDKLRLQIALAEDMVAFSGENGERFHPMVVRSMALDAKSAQGFALKPAQGGTFEY
;
A
#
# COMPACT_ATOMS: atom_id res chain seq x y z
N MET A 1 7.41 15.84 -4.38
CA MET A 1 8.47 15.23 -5.23
C MET A 1 9.45 14.37 -4.43
N GLY A 2 10.11 14.86 -3.37
CA GLY A 2 11.14 14.11 -2.64
C GLY A 2 10.73 12.73 -2.10
N ALA A 3 9.54 12.59 -1.51
CA ALA A 3 9.07 11.29 -1.04
C ALA A 3 8.84 10.28 -2.19
N GLY A 4 8.25 10.71 -3.31
CA GLY A 4 8.09 9.85 -4.50
C GLY A 4 9.43 9.31 -4.99
N LEU A 5 10.45 10.15 -5.12
CA LEU A 5 11.81 9.73 -5.49
C LEU A 5 12.43 8.75 -4.49
N ALA A 6 12.20 8.95 -3.18
CA ALA A 6 12.70 8.04 -2.15
C ALA A 6 12.07 6.65 -2.26
N PHE A 7 10.77 6.56 -2.51
CA PHE A 7 10.08 5.29 -2.72
C PHE A 7 10.43 4.63 -4.06
N SER A 8 10.69 5.40 -5.11
CA SER A 8 11.22 4.85 -6.37
C SER A 8 12.60 4.21 -6.16
N ALA A 9 13.49 4.86 -5.42
CA ALA A 9 14.79 4.29 -5.06
C ALA A 9 14.64 2.99 -4.22
N ALA A 10 13.67 2.94 -3.32
CA ALA A 10 13.37 1.73 -2.56
C ALA A 10 12.88 0.58 -3.47
N GLN A 11 12.03 0.86 -4.45
CA GLN A 11 11.56 -0.14 -5.43
C GLN A 11 12.69 -0.67 -6.32
N GLU A 12 13.72 0.12 -6.58
CA GLU A 12 14.91 -0.33 -7.31
C GLU A 12 15.84 -1.19 -6.44
N ARG A 13 15.94 -0.87 -5.15
CA ARG A 13 16.83 -1.56 -4.21
C ARG A 13 16.26 -2.89 -3.70
N TYR A 14 14.98 -2.94 -3.39
CA TYR A 14 14.32 -4.10 -2.77
C TYR A 14 13.50 -4.90 -3.76
N SER A 15 13.52 -6.23 -3.63
CA SER A 15 12.65 -7.09 -4.42
C SER A 15 11.18 -6.92 -4.01
N ARG A 16 10.25 -7.22 -4.92
CA ARG A 16 8.81 -7.25 -4.60
C ARG A 16 8.40 -8.36 -3.62
N GLN A 17 9.30 -9.26 -3.27
CA GLN A 17 9.06 -10.25 -2.22
C GLN A 17 9.30 -9.67 -0.83
N ASP A 18 10.13 -8.64 -0.74
CA ASP A 18 10.56 -8.00 0.49
C ASP A 18 9.85 -6.66 0.72
N PHE A 19 9.57 -5.93 -0.36
CA PHE A 19 9.02 -4.59 -0.29
C PHE A 19 8.02 -4.31 -1.42
N ILE A 20 6.81 -3.91 -1.07
CA ILE A 20 5.76 -3.51 -2.01
C ILE A 20 5.23 -2.14 -1.60
N THR A 21 5.24 -1.19 -2.53
CA THR A 21 4.53 0.08 -2.36
C THR A 21 3.10 -0.04 -2.83
N LEU A 22 2.18 0.70 -2.20
CA LEU A 22 0.84 0.95 -2.70
C LEU A 22 0.60 2.45 -2.69
N ASN A 23 0.34 3.02 -3.85
CA ASN A 23 0.13 4.46 -4.00
C ASN A 23 -1.37 4.78 -3.98
N TYR A 24 -1.81 5.40 -2.90
CA TYR A 24 -3.21 5.82 -2.70
C TYR A 24 -3.34 7.29 -3.06
N HIS A 25 -3.88 7.57 -4.24
CA HIS A 25 -4.16 8.93 -4.68
C HIS A 25 -5.34 9.53 -3.92
N VAL A 26 -5.21 10.79 -3.51
CA VAL A 26 -6.23 11.54 -2.73
C VAL A 26 -6.35 12.97 -3.24
N HIS A 27 -7.49 13.65 -2.97
CA HIS A 27 -7.73 15.04 -3.36
C HIS A 27 -7.01 16.04 -2.45
N ILE A 28 -5.68 15.92 -2.31
CA ILE A 28 -4.86 16.82 -1.50
C ILE A 28 -3.56 17.17 -2.24
N PRO A 29 -3.25 18.43 -2.48
CA PRO A 29 -4.03 19.65 -2.18
C PRO A 29 -5.11 19.95 -3.22
N LEU A 30 -5.09 19.32 -4.38
CA LEU A 30 -5.96 19.56 -5.54
C LEU A 30 -6.69 18.29 -5.97
N PRO A 31 -7.77 18.42 -6.77
CA PRO A 31 -8.42 17.26 -7.36
C PRO A 31 -7.45 16.38 -8.15
N ASP A 32 -7.50 15.09 -7.92
CA ASP A 32 -6.66 14.09 -8.57
C ASP A 32 -7.54 13.07 -9.31
N PRO A 33 -7.36 12.86 -10.63
CA PRO A 33 -8.19 11.96 -11.42
C PRO A 33 -7.96 10.48 -11.12
N MET A 34 -6.89 10.11 -10.41
CA MET A 34 -6.61 8.73 -10.01
C MET A 34 -7.29 8.33 -8.70
N VAL A 35 -7.97 9.28 -8.05
CA VAL A 35 -8.75 9.01 -6.83
C VAL A 35 -9.94 8.11 -7.14
N ASN A 36 -10.23 7.21 -6.22
CA ASN A 36 -11.39 6.32 -6.29
C ASN A 36 -11.95 6.06 -4.86
N PRO A 37 -13.14 5.44 -4.73
CA PRO A 37 -13.75 5.22 -3.42
C PRO A 37 -12.87 4.44 -2.44
N ALA A 38 -12.05 3.50 -2.91
CA ALA A 38 -11.16 2.73 -2.05
C ALA A 38 -10.02 3.60 -1.49
N THR A 39 -9.44 4.50 -2.30
CA THR A 39 -8.38 5.41 -1.84
C THR A 39 -8.91 6.43 -0.85
N LEU A 40 -10.13 6.95 -1.03
CA LEU A 40 -10.79 7.84 -0.07
C LEU A 40 -11.08 7.12 1.27
N ALA A 41 -11.58 5.89 1.21
CA ALA A 41 -11.79 5.10 2.43
C ALA A 41 -10.47 4.85 3.20
N ARG A 42 -9.35 4.66 2.48
CA ARG A 42 -8.03 4.51 3.12
C ARG A 42 -7.49 5.82 3.64
N GLN A 43 -7.74 6.94 2.96
CA GLN A 43 -7.44 8.28 3.48
C GLN A 43 -8.12 8.52 4.83
N GLU A 44 -9.40 8.20 4.93
CA GLU A 44 -10.16 8.33 6.19
C GLU A 44 -9.65 7.39 7.27
N PHE A 45 -9.41 6.12 6.93
CA PHE A 45 -8.89 5.10 7.84
C PHE A 45 -7.56 5.50 8.48
N TYR A 46 -6.65 6.07 7.70
CA TYR A 46 -5.34 6.53 8.17
C TYR A 46 -5.37 7.97 8.72
N GLY A 47 -6.47 8.67 8.61
CA GLY A 47 -6.57 10.08 9.05
C GLY A 47 -5.68 11.03 8.26
N VAL A 48 -5.40 10.74 6.98
CA VAL A 48 -4.49 11.54 6.14
C VAL A 48 -5.06 12.92 5.87
N ARG A 49 -4.30 13.95 6.21
CA ARG A 49 -4.66 15.37 6.06
C ARG A 49 -3.69 16.16 5.18
N SER A 50 -2.56 15.56 4.81
CA SER A 50 -1.54 16.19 3.98
C SER A 50 -0.93 15.19 3.01
N SER A 51 -0.37 15.68 1.91
CA SER A 51 0.36 14.88 0.92
C SER A 51 1.76 15.49 0.74
N PRO A 52 2.81 14.66 0.68
CA PRO A 52 2.80 13.20 0.84
C PRO A 52 2.71 12.77 2.31
N SER A 53 1.96 11.69 2.56
CA SER A 53 1.98 10.94 3.82
C SER A 53 2.32 9.48 3.50
N TYR A 54 3.14 8.82 4.30
CA TYR A 54 3.52 7.43 4.09
C TYR A 54 3.47 6.61 5.37
N PHE A 55 3.23 5.32 5.20
CA PHE A 55 3.02 4.36 6.27
C PHE A 55 3.80 3.08 5.93
N PHE A 56 4.54 2.55 6.88
CA PHE A 56 5.19 1.26 6.78
C PHE A 56 4.42 0.24 7.60
N ASP A 57 4.01 -0.87 6.99
CA ASP A 57 3.18 -1.92 7.59
C ASP A 57 1.94 -1.40 8.35
N GLY A 58 1.42 -0.25 7.93
CA GLY A 58 0.25 0.39 8.52
C GLY A 58 0.54 1.41 9.60
N ASP A 59 1.77 1.52 10.06
CA ASP A 59 2.20 2.54 11.03
C ASP A 59 2.68 3.81 10.31
N SER A 60 2.27 4.97 10.82
CA SER A 60 2.71 6.27 10.29
C SER A 60 4.17 6.50 10.67
N ASP A 61 5.01 6.73 9.66
CA ASP A 61 6.41 7.15 9.86
C ASP A 61 6.65 8.60 9.40
N GLY A 62 5.58 9.31 9.13
CA GLY A 62 5.65 10.73 8.82
C GLY A 62 5.09 11.11 7.45
N GLY A 63 5.58 12.19 6.94
CA GLY A 63 5.17 12.79 5.67
C GLY A 63 6.08 13.96 5.33
N GLY A 64 5.79 14.60 4.22
CA GLY A 64 6.56 15.75 3.76
C GLY A 64 7.80 15.36 2.96
N GLY A 65 8.48 16.34 2.48
CA GLY A 65 9.69 16.25 1.66
C GLY A 65 9.78 17.45 0.73
N GLY A 66 10.93 18.12 0.72
CA GLY A 66 11.24 19.18 -0.24
C GLY A 66 11.52 18.60 -1.64
N GLU A 67 11.68 19.50 -2.61
CA GLU A 67 11.95 19.11 -4.00
C GLU A 67 13.27 18.35 -4.16
N ASP A 68 14.30 18.70 -3.39
CA ASP A 68 15.66 18.16 -3.52
C ASP A 68 16.00 17.06 -2.49
N ALA A 69 15.00 16.57 -1.75
CA ALA A 69 15.24 15.71 -0.59
C ALA A 69 15.12 14.20 -0.86
N GLY A 70 14.91 13.78 -2.11
CA GLY A 70 14.63 12.36 -2.44
C GLY A 70 15.68 11.39 -1.89
N LYS A 71 16.94 11.59 -2.19
CA LYS A 71 18.04 10.77 -1.68
C LYS A 71 18.17 10.86 -0.16
N SER A 72 18.10 12.06 0.39
CA SER A 72 18.18 12.27 1.84
C SER A 72 17.04 11.60 2.59
N ILE A 73 15.79 11.66 2.06
CA ILE A 73 14.64 10.95 2.64
C ILE A 73 14.85 9.45 2.54
N PHE A 74 15.35 8.95 1.41
CA PHE A 74 15.65 7.54 1.26
C PHE A 74 16.66 7.08 2.31
N ASP A 75 17.85 7.69 2.36
CA ASP A 75 18.93 7.26 3.23
C ASP A 75 18.61 7.43 4.73
N SER A 76 17.84 8.46 5.11
CA SER A 76 17.63 8.79 6.53
C SER A 76 16.33 8.26 7.12
N LYS A 77 15.35 7.89 6.29
CA LYS A 77 14.02 7.49 6.76
C LYS A 77 13.52 6.20 6.11
N VAL A 78 13.44 6.16 4.76
CA VAL A 78 12.78 5.06 4.06
C VAL A 78 13.58 3.77 4.19
N ASP A 79 14.86 3.81 3.86
CA ASP A 79 15.75 2.65 3.90
C ASP A 79 15.90 2.04 5.32
N PRO A 80 16.19 2.85 6.37
CA PRO A 80 16.25 2.33 7.73
C PRO A 80 14.92 1.76 8.24
N ALA A 81 13.78 2.33 7.83
CA ALA A 81 12.47 1.80 8.21
C ALA A 81 12.21 0.43 7.57
N ILE A 82 12.53 0.28 6.28
CA ILE A 82 12.39 -0.99 5.56
C ILE A 82 13.31 -2.05 6.20
N GLU A 83 14.60 -1.75 6.41
CA GLU A 83 15.55 -2.70 7.01
C GLU A 83 15.13 -3.15 8.40
N LYS A 84 14.61 -2.23 9.22
CA LYS A 84 14.08 -2.54 10.54
C LYS A 84 12.90 -3.51 10.48
N LEU A 85 11.98 -3.33 9.52
CA LEU A 85 10.81 -4.20 9.37
C LEU A 85 11.20 -5.57 8.78
N LEU A 86 12.13 -5.63 7.83
CA LEU A 86 12.64 -6.88 7.28
C LEU A 86 13.34 -7.75 8.34
N ALA A 87 13.88 -7.14 9.40
CA ALA A 87 14.45 -7.88 10.52
C ALA A 87 13.38 -8.53 11.44
N VAL A 88 12.11 -8.17 11.30
CA VAL A 88 11.00 -8.73 12.10
C VAL A 88 10.48 -10.00 11.43
N PRO A 89 10.41 -11.15 12.14
CA PRO A 89 9.83 -12.36 11.58
C PRO A 89 8.36 -12.14 11.15
N PRO A 90 7.92 -12.69 10.01
CA PRO A 90 6.56 -12.50 9.53
C PRO A 90 5.54 -13.11 10.48
N GLY A 91 4.51 -12.33 10.84
CA GLY A 91 3.42 -12.74 11.71
C GLY A 91 2.36 -13.64 11.05
N ALA A 92 2.45 -13.87 9.76
CA ALA A 92 1.57 -14.76 8.99
C ALA A 92 2.23 -15.16 7.67
N ARG A 93 1.72 -16.21 7.04
CA ARG A 93 2.05 -16.57 5.66
C ARG A 93 0.83 -16.34 4.77
N ILE A 94 1.03 -15.60 3.67
CA ILE A 94 0.02 -15.35 2.65
C ILE A 94 0.42 -16.08 1.38
N SER A 95 -0.54 -16.80 0.78
CA SER A 95 -0.43 -17.36 -0.57
C SER A 95 -1.50 -16.71 -1.43
N LEU A 96 -1.11 -16.22 -2.59
CA LEU A 96 -1.97 -15.48 -3.51
C LEU A 96 -2.01 -16.18 -4.86
N GLN A 97 -3.22 -16.35 -5.39
CA GLN A 97 -3.48 -16.77 -6.77
C GLN A 97 -4.37 -15.74 -7.42
N ALA A 98 -4.01 -15.28 -8.61
CA ALA A 98 -4.80 -14.35 -9.38
C ALA A 98 -4.95 -14.84 -10.82
N SER A 99 -6.12 -14.60 -11.41
CA SER A 99 -6.40 -14.85 -12.82
C SER A 99 -7.23 -13.72 -13.38
N SER A 100 -7.07 -13.44 -14.68
CA SER A 100 -7.84 -12.42 -15.37
C SER A 100 -8.58 -13.00 -16.58
N THR A 101 -9.80 -12.52 -16.81
CA THR A 101 -10.60 -12.85 -17.99
C THR A 101 -11.34 -11.59 -18.42
N GLY A 102 -10.94 -11.03 -19.57
CA GLY A 102 -11.43 -9.71 -20.01
C GLY A 102 -11.09 -8.64 -18.97
N SER A 103 -12.07 -7.89 -18.51
CA SER A 103 -11.94 -6.86 -17.49
C SER A 103 -12.09 -7.35 -16.03
N THR A 104 -12.27 -8.65 -15.83
CA THR A 104 -12.47 -9.22 -14.51
C THR A 104 -11.18 -9.85 -13.99
N VAL A 105 -10.80 -9.51 -12.78
CA VAL A 105 -9.69 -10.14 -12.05
C VAL A 105 -10.30 -10.93 -10.88
N LYS A 106 -9.96 -12.22 -10.80
CA LYS A 106 -10.32 -13.08 -9.67
C LYS A 106 -9.09 -13.31 -8.81
N VAL A 107 -9.22 -13.11 -7.52
CA VAL A 107 -8.13 -13.28 -6.55
C VAL A 107 -8.54 -14.29 -5.49
N LYS A 108 -7.65 -15.25 -5.22
CA LYS A 108 -7.76 -16.17 -4.09
C LYS A 108 -6.57 -15.99 -3.18
N ALA A 109 -6.83 -15.57 -1.96
CA ALA A 109 -5.82 -15.38 -0.93
C ALA A 109 -6.02 -16.40 0.19
N SER A 110 -4.95 -17.10 0.57
CA SER A 110 -4.94 -18.00 1.72
C SER A 110 -3.95 -17.51 2.76
N VAL A 111 -4.42 -17.32 3.99
CA VAL A 111 -3.61 -16.88 5.12
C VAL A 111 -3.41 -18.05 6.08
N SER A 112 -2.18 -18.29 6.49
CA SER A 112 -1.81 -19.37 7.41
C SER A 112 -0.70 -18.93 8.37
N LYS A 113 -0.37 -19.76 9.36
CA LYS A 113 0.68 -19.50 10.35
C LYS A 113 0.52 -18.14 11.05
N VAL A 114 -0.70 -17.74 11.33
CA VAL A 114 -0.99 -16.50 12.04
C VAL A 114 -0.54 -16.61 13.49
N THR A 115 0.40 -15.77 13.89
CA THR A 115 0.95 -15.77 15.27
C THR A 115 0.18 -14.85 16.20
N SER A 116 -0.45 -13.80 15.67
CA SER A 116 -1.24 -12.85 16.45
C SER A 116 -2.52 -13.50 17.01
N LYS A 117 -2.83 -13.16 18.26
CA LYS A 117 -4.08 -13.55 18.95
C LYS A 117 -5.15 -12.46 18.88
N SER A 118 -4.90 -11.36 18.19
CA SER A 118 -5.84 -10.25 18.04
C SER A 118 -7.06 -10.67 17.21
N ASP A 119 -8.24 -10.33 17.66
CA ASP A 119 -9.51 -10.46 16.92
C ASP A 119 -9.74 -9.32 15.90
N LYS A 120 -8.85 -8.32 15.91
CA LYS A 120 -8.91 -7.16 15.00
C LYS A 120 -8.13 -7.35 13.71
N LEU A 121 -7.54 -8.53 13.49
CA LEU A 121 -6.82 -8.81 12.25
C LEU A 121 -7.75 -8.77 11.04
N ARG A 122 -7.25 -8.15 9.97
CA ARG A 122 -7.96 -8.05 8.67
C ARG A 122 -7.00 -8.34 7.53
N LEU A 123 -7.46 -9.13 6.56
CA LEU A 123 -6.78 -9.26 5.28
C LEU A 123 -7.26 -8.14 4.36
N GLN A 124 -6.33 -7.39 3.82
CA GLN A 124 -6.57 -6.40 2.79
C GLN A 124 -6.11 -6.95 1.44
N ILE A 125 -6.91 -6.82 0.40
CA ILE A 125 -6.54 -7.17 -0.98
C ILE A 125 -6.70 -5.90 -1.80
N ALA A 126 -5.61 -5.45 -2.42
CA ALA A 126 -5.59 -4.29 -3.30
C ALA A 126 -5.24 -4.72 -4.73
N LEU A 127 -5.94 -4.16 -5.71
CA LEU A 127 -5.56 -4.19 -7.11
C LEU A 127 -4.84 -2.87 -7.42
N ALA A 128 -3.58 -2.97 -7.80
CA ALA A 128 -2.78 -1.82 -8.19
C ALA A 128 -2.34 -1.93 -9.64
N GLU A 129 -2.33 -0.82 -10.33
CA GLU A 129 -1.73 -0.67 -11.66
C GLU A 129 -0.25 -0.35 -11.51
N ASP A 130 0.60 -1.13 -12.15
CA ASP A 130 2.05 -1.10 -11.93
C ASP A 130 2.66 0.25 -12.30
N MET A 131 2.21 0.86 -13.43
CA MET A 131 2.70 2.15 -13.88
C MET A 131 1.61 2.90 -14.64
N VAL A 132 1.17 4.02 -14.10
CA VAL A 132 0.20 4.91 -14.75
C VAL A 132 0.93 6.10 -15.36
N ALA A 133 0.79 6.29 -16.66
CA ALA A 133 1.30 7.47 -17.33
C ALA A 133 0.28 8.62 -17.19
N PHE A 134 0.62 9.61 -16.39
CA PHE A 134 -0.19 10.80 -16.18
C PHE A 134 0.72 11.97 -15.79
N SER A 135 0.57 13.11 -16.46
CA SER A 135 1.35 14.31 -16.12
C SER A 135 0.70 15.06 -14.96
N GLY A 136 1.23 14.82 -13.75
CA GLY A 136 0.82 15.55 -12.56
C GLY A 136 1.31 17.01 -12.57
N GLU A 137 0.62 17.90 -11.85
CA GLU A 137 1.01 19.30 -11.68
C GLU A 137 2.37 19.49 -11.00
N ASN A 138 2.80 18.48 -10.22
CA ASN A 138 4.12 18.42 -9.57
C ASN A 138 5.25 17.99 -10.53
N GLY A 139 4.96 17.78 -11.83
CA GLY A 139 5.92 17.34 -12.85
C GLY A 139 6.15 15.83 -12.89
N GLU A 140 5.55 15.05 -12.01
CA GLU A 140 5.59 13.58 -12.04
C GLU A 140 4.77 13.07 -13.25
N ARG A 141 5.39 12.22 -14.06
CA ARG A 141 4.79 11.71 -15.30
C ARG A 141 4.38 10.24 -15.21
N PHE A 142 4.91 9.52 -14.25
CA PHE A 142 4.70 8.10 -14.08
C PHE A 142 4.42 7.82 -12.60
N HIS A 143 3.30 7.18 -12.34
CA HIS A 143 2.83 6.88 -10.99
C HIS A 143 2.85 5.36 -10.79
N PRO A 144 3.81 4.82 -10.03
CA PRO A 144 3.92 3.39 -9.81
C PRO A 144 2.88 2.90 -8.80
N MET A 145 2.43 1.66 -8.97
CA MET A 145 1.61 0.93 -8.01
C MET A 145 0.35 1.69 -7.54
N VAL A 146 -0.34 2.33 -8.49
CA VAL A 146 -1.57 3.09 -8.22
C VAL A 146 -2.71 2.16 -7.86
N VAL A 147 -3.26 2.30 -6.67
CA VAL A 147 -4.40 1.50 -6.20
C VAL A 147 -5.66 1.86 -6.99
N ARG A 148 -6.21 0.90 -7.73
CA ARG A 148 -7.42 1.03 -8.54
C ARG A 148 -8.66 0.51 -7.84
N SER A 149 -8.50 -0.51 -7.00
CA SER A 149 -9.60 -1.12 -6.27
C SER A 149 -9.07 -1.82 -5.03
N MET A 150 -9.94 -2.02 -4.06
CA MET A 150 -9.69 -2.87 -2.89
C MET A 150 -10.87 -3.78 -2.65
N ALA A 151 -10.58 -5.01 -2.26
CA ALA A 151 -11.59 -5.92 -1.73
C ALA A 151 -11.97 -5.46 -0.31
N LEU A 152 -12.96 -4.61 -0.24
CA LEU A 152 -13.48 -4.08 1.01
C LEU A 152 -14.77 -4.82 1.37
N ASP A 153 -14.95 -5.13 2.64
CA ASP A 153 -16.30 -5.44 3.12
C ASP A 153 -17.21 -4.24 2.83
N ALA A 154 -18.30 -4.46 2.11
CA ALA A 154 -19.24 -3.43 1.68
C ALA A 154 -19.79 -2.57 2.83
N LYS A 155 -19.66 -3.02 4.09
CA LYS A 155 -20.16 -2.33 5.28
C LYS A 155 -19.10 -1.61 6.10
N SER A 156 -17.83 -1.99 6.01
CA SER A 156 -16.81 -1.52 6.96
C SER A 156 -15.55 -0.94 6.33
N ALA A 157 -15.35 -1.01 5.03
CA ALA A 157 -14.10 -0.63 4.35
C ALA A 157 -12.83 -1.26 4.98
N GLN A 158 -12.96 -2.34 5.74
CA GLN A 158 -11.90 -2.89 6.60
C GLN A 158 -11.30 -4.22 6.12
N GLY A 159 -11.62 -4.67 4.92
CA GLY A 159 -11.14 -5.97 4.43
C GLY A 159 -11.78 -7.17 5.16
N PHE A 160 -11.25 -8.36 4.92
CA PHE A 160 -11.79 -9.61 5.45
C PHE A 160 -11.32 -9.88 6.87
N ALA A 161 -12.25 -10.19 7.78
CA ALA A 161 -11.91 -10.57 9.14
C ALA A 161 -11.14 -11.90 9.17
N LEU A 162 -10.02 -11.94 9.87
CA LEU A 162 -9.24 -13.14 10.12
C LEU A 162 -9.55 -13.70 11.50
N LYS A 163 -9.69 -15.01 11.60
CA LYS A 163 -9.77 -15.68 12.90
C LYS A 163 -8.38 -15.76 13.53
N PRO A 164 -8.21 -15.37 14.80
CA PRO A 164 -6.94 -15.45 15.49
C PRO A 164 -6.34 -16.86 15.42
N ALA A 165 -5.06 -16.96 15.15
CA ALA A 165 -4.29 -18.21 15.08
C ALA A 165 -4.76 -19.25 14.04
N GLN A 166 -5.81 -19.00 13.27
CA GLN A 166 -6.38 -19.96 12.31
C GLN A 166 -6.14 -19.57 10.84
N GLY A 167 -6.07 -18.27 10.55
CA GLY A 167 -6.03 -17.79 9.18
C GLY A 167 -7.36 -17.99 8.43
N GLY A 168 -7.32 -18.15 7.10
CA GLY A 168 -8.50 -18.36 6.26
C GLY A 168 -8.18 -18.33 4.76
N THR A 169 -9.14 -18.68 3.95
CA THR A 169 -9.10 -18.53 2.49
C THR A 169 -10.22 -17.59 2.06
N PHE A 170 -9.88 -16.63 1.19
CA PHE A 170 -10.75 -15.56 0.74
C PHE A 170 -10.71 -15.46 -0.77
N GLU A 171 -11.84 -15.24 -1.40
CA GLU A 171 -11.99 -15.04 -2.85
C GLU A 171 -12.64 -13.69 -3.12
N TYR A 172 -12.13 -13.00 -4.15
CA TYR A 172 -12.60 -11.69 -4.59
C TYR A 172 -12.51 -11.57 -6.11
#